data_b0f6b273065f6d5a670b0cb6d5973b20
#
_entry.id   b0f6b273065f6d5a670b0cb6d5973b20
#
_cell.length_a   1.000
_cell.length_b   1.000
_cell.length_c   1.000
_cell.angle_alpha   90.00
_cell.angle_beta   90.00
_cell.angle_gamma   90.00
#
_symmetry.space_group_name_H-M   'P 1'
#
loop_
_entity.id
_entity.type
_entity.pdbx_description
1 polymer ?
#
loop_
_entity_poly.entity_id
_entity_poly.type
_entity_poly.pdbx_seq_one_letter_code
_entity_poly.pdbx_strand_id
1 'polypeptide(L)'
;LMTSLRYKTTSYLMGTTDTEAEYKPKFLDYQAFFSWRPNKRWSFDVLGNISDNTYRFIPENRETKFGTINDPKTFLVYFDGQEKDFFRTYFGAATITRHFNPETFLALQCSAFSTREQETYDISGEYWLNEATDQEQLGVGTYMEHARNRLNGGVVTGSLRFRTKITAHTILAGIDLRHEKVKENAREWELRDSMGYSLPYDP
;
A
#
# COMPACT_ATOMS: atom_id res chain seq x y z
N LEU A 1 -20.38 21.99 2.76
CA LEU A 1 -19.57 20.97 3.38
C LEU A 1 -20.03 19.60 2.91
N MET A 2 -19.08 18.78 2.48
CA MET A 2 -19.30 17.38 2.12
C MET A 2 -18.27 16.55 2.90
N THR A 3 -18.68 15.43 3.46
CA THR A 3 -17.79 14.50 4.17
C THR A 3 -18.12 13.08 3.77
N SER A 4 -17.11 12.23 3.75
CA SER A 4 -17.23 10.80 3.49
C SER A 4 -16.33 10.02 4.43
N LEU A 5 -16.89 8.98 5.03
CA LEU A 5 -16.15 8.00 5.81
C LEU A 5 -16.36 6.63 5.18
N ARG A 6 -15.27 5.94 4.87
CA ARG A 6 -15.30 4.58 4.35
C ARG A 6 -14.47 3.68 5.25
N TYR A 7 -15.11 2.64 5.74
CA TYR A 7 -14.43 1.53 6.38
C TYR A 7 -14.71 0.25 5.61
N LYS A 8 -13.67 -0.50 5.29
CA LYS A 8 -13.79 -1.78 4.60
C LYS A 8 -12.85 -2.80 5.26
N THR A 9 -13.38 -3.99 5.54
CA THR A 9 -12.61 -5.17 5.87
C THR A 9 -13.18 -6.35 5.12
N THR A 10 -12.34 -7.21 4.59
CA THR A 10 -12.74 -8.44 3.88
C THR A 10 -12.36 -9.67 4.67
N SER A 11 -11.84 -9.52 5.88
CA SER A 11 -11.35 -10.62 6.71
C SER A 11 -12.40 -11.71 7.00
N TYR A 12 -13.69 -11.35 7.00
CA TYR A 12 -14.78 -12.32 7.19
C TYR A 12 -15.19 -13.07 5.91
N LEU A 13 -14.88 -12.54 4.73
CA LEU A 13 -15.18 -13.18 3.44
C LEU A 13 -14.08 -14.15 3.02
N MET A 14 -12.83 -13.87 3.39
CA MET A 14 -11.67 -14.65 2.96
C MET A 14 -11.49 -15.95 3.75
N GLY A 15 -12.08 -16.08 4.93
CA GLY A 15 -12.13 -17.35 5.67
C GLY A 15 -13.10 -18.38 5.10
N THR A 16 -13.85 -18.04 4.03
CA THR A 16 -14.76 -18.97 3.32
C THR A 16 -14.22 -19.43 1.97
N THR A 17 -13.10 -18.90 1.53
CA THR A 17 -12.41 -19.33 0.32
C THR A 17 -11.31 -20.33 0.71
N ASP A 18 -11.19 -21.43 -0.04
CA ASP A 18 -10.05 -22.37 0.04
C ASP A 18 -8.75 -21.65 -0.43
N THR A 19 -8.34 -20.62 0.29
CA THR A 19 -7.08 -19.94 0.05
C THR A 19 -6.04 -20.51 1.00
N GLU A 20 -4.87 -20.81 0.46
CA GLU A 20 -3.73 -21.39 1.18
C GLU A 20 -3.02 -20.36 2.10
N ALA A 21 -3.75 -19.32 2.54
CA ALA A 21 -3.24 -18.28 3.43
C ALA A 21 -4.36 -17.40 3.98
N GLU A 22 -4.18 -16.85 5.17
CA GLU A 22 -5.13 -15.93 5.79
C GLU A 22 -4.78 -14.48 5.46
N TYR A 23 -5.65 -13.79 4.69
CA TYR A 23 -5.51 -12.39 4.33
C TYR A 23 -6.47 -11.51 5.15
N LYS A 24 -5.94 -10.51 5.84
CA LYS A 24 -6.75 -9.61 6.69
C LYS A 24 -6.54 -8.13 6.33
N PRO A 25 -7.05 -7.65 5.19
CA PRO A 25 -7.00 -6.24 4.85
C PRO A 25 -8.03 -5.43 5.63
N LYS A 26 -7.62 -4.23 6.07
CA LYS A 26 -8.47 -3.22 6.68
C LYS A 26 -8.18 -1.88 6.07
N PHE A 27 -9.22 -1.16 5.67
CA PHE A 27 -9.15 0.16 5.05
C PHE A 27 -10.03 1.12 5.81
N LEU A 28 -9.48 2.26 6.18
CA LEU A 28 -10.20 3.37 6.77
C LEU A 28 -9.83 4.64 6.02
N ASP A 29 -10.82 5.27 5.37
CA ASP A 29 -10.64 6.53 4.65
C ASP A 29 -11.63 7.55 5.16
N TYR A 30 -11.15 8.76 5.41
CA TYR A 30 -11.97 9.91 5.71
C TYR A 30 -11.64 11.04 4.75
N GLN A 31 -12.67 11.64 4.16
CA GLN A 31 -12.55 12.77 3.26
C GLN A 31 -13.49 13.88 3.69
N ALA A 32 -13.04 15.12 3.55
CA ALA A 32 -13.85 16.29 3.78
C ALA A 32 -13.57 17.36 2.74
N PHE A 33 -14.62 17.93 2.19
CA PHE A 33 -14.56 19.07 1.28
C PHE A 33 -15.42 20.20 1.82
N PHE A 34 -14.83 21.37 1.92
CA PHE A 34 -15.48 22.58 2.34
C PHE A 34 -15.36 23.64 1.24
N SER A 35 -16.48 24.22 0.83
CA SER A 35 -16.51 25.33 -0.12
C SER A 35 -17.29 26.50 0.50
N TRP A 36 -16.72 27.68 0.44
CA TRP A 36 -17.29 28.89 0.97
C TRP A 36 -17.14 30.05 0.00
N ARG A 37 -18.25 30.71 -0.30
CA ARG A 37 -18.33 31.87 -1.21
C ARG A 37 -19.00 33.03 -0.49
N PRO A 38 -18.21 33.83 0.29
CA PRO A 38 -18.77 34.94 1.06
C PRO A 38 -19.39 36.05 0.20
N ASN A 39 -18.95 36.17 -1.05
CA ASN A 39 -19.46 37.11 -2.01
C ASN A 39 -19.14 36.69 -3.45
N LYS A 40 -19.57 37.46 -4.44
CA LYS A 40 -19.31 37.16 -5.87
C LYS A 40 -17.85 37.29 -6.30
N ARG A 41 -16.98 37.83 -5.43
CA ARG A 41 -15.56 38.09 -5.75
C ARG A 41 -14.63 37.06 -5.17
N TRP A 42 -15.01 36.31 -4.13
CA TRP A 42 -14.15 35.40 -3.43
C TRP A 42 -14.78 34.02 -3.30
N SER A 43 -13.97 33.00 -3.56
CA SER A 43 -14.25 31.62 -3.20
C SER A 43 -13.06 30.96 -2.49
N PHE A 44 -13.38 30.11 -1.53
CA PHE A 44 -12.46 29.36 -0.72
C PHE A 44 -12.90 27.90 -0.77
N ASP A 45 -12.01 27.04 -1.24
CA ASP A 45 -12.24 25.62 -1.32
C ASP A 45 -11.14 24.90 -0.55
N VAL A 46 -11.52 23.97 0.33
CA VAL A 46 -10.58 23.16 1.14
C VAL A 46 -10.96 21.70 1.02
N LEU A 47 -9.99 20.87 0.71
CA LEU A 47 -10.11 19.42 0.64
C LEU A 47 -9.11 18.78 1.62
N GLY A 48 -9.58 17.81 2.37
CA GLY A 48 -8.75 16.96 3.23
C GLY A 48 -9.06 15.49 3.03
N ASN A 49 -8.04 14.65 3.10
CA ASN A 49 -8.15 13.20 3.09
C ASN A 49 -7.16 12.59 4.08
N ILE A 50 -7.63 11.60 4.82
CA ILE A 50 -6.82 10.75 5.69
C ILE A 50 -7.16 9.30 5.34
N SER A 51 -6.14 8.51 5.04
CA SER A 51 -6.28 7.07 4.76
C SER A 51 -5.35 6.28 5.67
N ASP A 52 -5.88 5.23 6.28
CA ASP A 52 -5.14 4.30 7.14
C ASP A 52 -5.49 2.89 6.68
N ASN A 53 -4.51 2.21 6.09
CA ASN A 53 -4.69 0.89 5.53
C ASN A 53 -3.69 -0.06 6.18
N THR A 54 -4.19 -1.20 6.61
CA THR A 54 -3.39 -2.29 7.16
C THR A 54 -3.67 -3.55 6.39
N TYR A 55 -2.62 -4.29 6.10
CA TYR A 55 -2.69 -5.60 5.51
C TYR A 55 -1.93 -6.57 6.41
N ARG A 56 -2.50 -7.75 6.60
CA ARG A 56 -1.86 -8.84 7.32
C ARG A 56 -2.01 -10.12 6.53
N PHE A 57 -0.91 -10.80 6.33
CA PHE A 57 -0.82 -12.09 5.69
C PHE A 57 -0.23 -13.10 6.68
N ILE A 58 -0.87 -14.27 6.78
CA ILE A 58 -0.41 -15.41 7.58
C ILE A 58 -0.44 -16.61 6.65
N PRO A 59 0.72 -17.18 6.29
CA PRO A 59 0.78 -18.38 5.46
C PRO A 59 0.20 -19.57 6.23
N GLU A 60 -0.45 -20.47 5.51
CA GLU A 60 -0.95 -21.72 6.05
C GLU A 60 -0.08 -22.89 5.62
N ASN A 61 -0.04 -23.91 6.45
CA ASN A 61 0.69 -25.14 6.17
C ASN A 61 0.09 -25.84 4.96
N ARG A 62 0.94 -26.46 4.16
CA ARG A 62 0.55 -27.09 2.91
C ARG A 62 0.96 -28.54 2.87
N GLU A 63 0.07 -29.40 2.38
CA GLU A 63 0.33 -30.80 2.10
C GLU A 63 0.05 -31.07 0.62
N THR A 64 1.03 -31.66 -0.08
CA THR A 64 0.90 -32.04 -1.49
C THR A 64 1.25 -33.52 -1.64
N LYS A 65 0.29 -34.33 -2.14
CA LYS A 65 0.47 -35.76 -2.42
C LYS A 65 0.83 -35.94 -3.89
N PHE A 66 1.85 -36.74 -4.16
CA PHE A 66 2.31 -37.06 -5.50
C PHE A 66 2.92 -38.46 -5.54
N GLY A 67 3.40 -38.90 -6.71
CA GLY A 67 3.97 -40.21 -6.91
C GLY A 67 3.02 -41.19 -7.59
N THR A 68 3.28 -42.47 -7.45
CA THR A 68 2.47 -43.57 -8.03
C THR A 68 1.72 -44.30 -6.95
N ILE A 69 0.75 -45.19 -7.34
CA ILE A 69 -0.01 -46.02 -6.39
C ILE A 69 0.92 -46.93 -5.57
N ASN A 70 2.06 -47.32 -6.16
CA ASN A 70 3.02 -48.20 -5.51
C ASN A 70 4.13 -47.45 -4.74
N ASP A 71 4.25 -46.16 -4.96
CA ASP A 71 5.22 -45.25 -4.30
C ASP A 71 4.60 -43.85 -4.11
N PRO A 72 3.60 -43.75 -3.21
CA PRO A 72 3.02 -42.47 -2.88
C PRO A 72 3.96 -41.67 -1.97
N LYS A 73 4.11 -40.37 -2.30
CA LYS A 73 4.92 -39.42 -1.55
C LYS A 73 4.06 -38.25 -1.10
N THR A 74 4.43 -37.68 0.04
CA THR A 74 3.75 -36.48 0.57
C THR A 74 4.80 -35.41 0.87
N PHE A 75 4.63 -34.26 0.27
CA PHE A 75 5.43 -33.08 0.55
C PHE A 75 4.66 -32.18 1.51
N LEU A 76 5.28 -31.86 2.65
CA LEU A 76 4.72 -31.03 3.70
C LEU A 76 5.53 -29.75 3.79
N VAL A 77 4.82 -28.63 3.87
CA VAL A 77 5.42 -27.33 4.15
C VAL A 77 4.74 -26.77 5.39
N TYR A 78 5.54 -26.58 6.44
CA TYR A 78 5.10 -25.92 7.65
C TYR A 78 5.57 -24.47 7.60
N PHE A 79 4.63 -23.54 7.64
CA PHE A 79 4.93 -22.12 7.73
C PHE A 79 4.74 -21.60 9.14
N ASP A 80 5.61 -20.69 9.54
CA ASP A 80 5.46 -19.88 10.75
C ASP A 80 5.76 -18.42 10.42
N GLY A 81 5.14 -17.52 11.18
CA GLY A 81 5.34 -16.10 11.02
C GLY A 81 4.18 -15.38 10.32
N GLN A 82 4.43 -14.15 9.92
CA GLN A 82 3.43 -13.26 9.32
C GLN A 82 4.07 -12.09 8.61
N GLU A 83 3.34 -11.53 7.68
CA GLU A 83 3.59 -10.23 7.08
C GLU A 83 2.58 -9.20 7.61
N LYS A 84 3.04 -7.98 7.85
CA LYS A 84 2.22 -6.84 8.23
C LYS A 84 2.66 -5.62 7.47
N ASP A 85 1.71 -5.05 6.72
CA ASP A 85 1.90 -3.84 5.99
C ASP A 85 0.99 -2.75 6.53
N PHE A 86 1.54 -1.56 6.54
CA PHE A 86 0.88 -0.38 7.03
C PHE A 86 1.10 0.78 6.07
N PHE A 87 -0.01 1.39 5.63
CA PHE A 87 0.00 2.53 4.72
C PHE A 87 -0.85 3.64 5.33
N ARG A 88 -0.23 4.76 5.66
CA ARG A 88 -0.94 5.94 6.14
C ARG A 88 -0.67 7.12 5.25
N THR A 89 -1.75 7.74 4.77
CA THR A 89 -1.70 8.86 3.86
C THR A 89 -2.48 10.04 4.44
N TYR A 90 -1.89 11.22 4.32
CA TYR A 90 -2.53 12.49 4.57
C TYR A 90 -2.46 13.34 3.33
N PHE A 91 -3.57 13.92 2.96
CA PHE A 91 -3.65 14.88 1.88
C PHE A 91 -4.49 16.07 2.28
N GLY A 92 -4.02 17.26 1.96
CA GLY A 92 -4.76 18.49 2.13
C GLY A 92 -4.51 19.43 0.96
N ALA A 93 -5.56 20.12 0.53
CA ALA A 93 -5.46 21.16 -0.49
C ALA A 93 -6.38 22.33 -0.12
N ALA A 94 -5.91 23.53 -0.37
CA ALA A 94 -6.69 24.76 -0.21
C ALA A 94 -6.55 25.62 -1.46
N THR A 95 -7.68 26.16 -1.94
CA THR A 95 -7.72 27.07 -3.07
C THR A 95 -8.44 28.35 -2.67
N ILE A 96 -7.82 29.49 -2.95
CA ILE A 96 -8.40 30.82 -2.81
C ILE A 96 -8.51 31.41 -4.20
N THR A 97 -9.73 31.73 -4.63
CA THR A 97 -9.96 32.35 -5.93
C THR A 97 -10.54 33.73 -5.77
N ARG A 98 -9.93 34.71 -6.43
CA ARG A 98 -10.46 36.06 -6.58
C ARG A 98 -11.00 36.24 -7.97
N HIS A 99 -12.27 36.52 -8.08
CA HIS A 99 -12.97 36.90 -9.32
C HIS A 99 -13.00 38.44 -9.44
N PHE A 100 -12.38 38.95 -10.49
CA PHE A 100 -12.40 40.38 -10.80
C PHE A 100 -13.67 40.73 -11.58
N ASN A 101 -14.08 39.84 -12.47
CA ASN A 101 -15.33 39.83 -13.22
C ASN A 101 -15.70 38.37 -13.59
N PRO A 102 -16.83 38.10 -14.26
CA PRO A 102 -17.23 36.73 -14.59
C PRO A 102 -16.24 35.96 -15.48
N GLU A 103 -15.39 36.65 -16.22
CA GLU A 103 -14.44 36.06 -17.17
C GLU A 103 -12.96 36.15 -16.72
N THR A 104 -12.70 36.89 -15.61
CA THR A 104 -11.32 37.09 -15.10
C THR A 104 -11.24 36.68 -13.66
N PHE A 105 -10.29 35.76 -13.38
CA PHE A 105 -9.99 35.34 -12.02
C PHE A 105 -8.49 35.06 -11.82
N LEU A 106 -8.08 35.12 -10.57
CA LEU A 106 -6.79 34.67 -10.07
C LEU A 106 -7.04 33.65 -8.96
N ALA A 107 -6.45 32.46 -9.09
CA ALA A 107 -6.54 31.40 -8.10
C ALA A 107 -5.15 31.05 -7.56
N LEU A 108 -5.04 31.03 -6.24
CA LEU A 108 -3.89 30.48 -5.51
C LEU A 108 -4.31 29.15 -4.90
N GLN A 109 -3.59 28.09 -5.21
CA GLN A 109 -3.79 26.76 -4.67
C GLN A 109 -2.52 26.30 -3.95
N CYS A 110 -2.69 25.74 -2.76
CA CYS A 110 -1.65 25.04 -2.04
C CYS A 110 -2.13 23.64 -1.73
N SER A 111 -1.24 22.65 -1.84
CA SER A 111 -1.53 21.29 -1.43
C SER A 111 -0.34 20.65 -0.74
N ALA A 112 -0.63 19.74 0.17
CA ALA A 112 0.37 18.91 0.84
C ALA A 112 -0.11 17.46 0.85
N PHE A 113 0.81 16.56 0.55
CA PHE A 113 0.66 15.12 0.60
C PHE A 113 1.76 14.53 1.46
N SER A 114 1.42 13.57 2.29
CA SER A 114 2.40 12.79 3.05
C SER A 114 1.95 11.34 3.11
N THR A 115 2.87 10.42 2.83
CA THR A 115 2.66 8.98 3.03
C THR A 115 3.71 8.41 3.95
N ARG A 116 3.29 7.43 4.76
CA ARG A 116 4.16 6.54 5.51
C ARG A 116 3.76 5.11 5.17
N GLU A 117 4.72 4.36 4.68
CA GLU A 117 4.56 2.96 4.33
C GLU A 117 5.55 2.13 5.15
N GLN A 118 5.09 1.01 5.64
CA GLN A 118 5.89 0.07 6.39
C GLN A 118 5.47 -1.33 5.99
N GLU A 119 6.44 -2.12 5.57
CA GLU A 119 6.33 -3.53 5.28
C GLU A 119 7.22 -4.28 6.27
N THR A 120 6.64 -5.24 6.96
CA THR A 120 7.38 -6.04 7.93
C THR A 120 6.94 -7.48 7.83
N TYR A 121 7.87 -8.37 7.54
CA TYR A 121 7.62 -9.79 7.61
C TYR A 121 8.76 -10.56 8.27
N ASP A 122 8.38 -11.62 8.94
CA ASP A 122 9.21 -12.72 9.40
C ASP A 122 8.42 -13.96 9.04
N ILE A 123 8.82 -14.65 7.98
CA ILE A 123 8.16 -15.86 7.49
C ILE A 123 9.23 -16.95 7.38
N SER A 124 8.99 -18.06 8.05
CA SER A 124 9.81 -19.26 7.93
C SER A 124 8.99 -20.41 7.35
N GLY A 125 9.64 -21.24 6.58
CA GLY A 125 9.08 -22.47 6.05
C GLY A 125 10.01 -23.66 6.33
N GLU A 126 9.44 -24.78 6.76
CA GLU A 126 10.11 -26.06 6.91
C GLU A 126 9.54 -27.04 5.90
N TYR A 127 10.40 -27.67 5.13
CA TYR A 127 10.03 -28.58 4.07
C TYR A 127 10.34 -30.02 4.47
N TRP A 128 9.33 -30.89 4.36
CA TRP A 128 9.40 -32.29 4.72
C TRP A 128 8.90 -33.18 3.60
N LEU A 129 9.62 -34.27 3.34
CA LEU A 129 9.21 -35.30 2.40
C LEU A 129 8.93 -36.60 3.17
N ASN A 130 7.72 -37.13 3.01
CA ASN A 130 7.33 -38.41 3.58
C ASN A 130 7.18 -39.42 2.46
N GLU A 131 7.81 -40.58 2.64
CA GLU A 131 7.60 -41.77 1.81
C GLU A 131 6.63 -42.70 2.55
N ALA A 132 5.61 -43.19 1.84
CA ALA A 132 4.57 -44.03 2.50
C ALA A 132 5.05 -45.38 2.93
N THR A 133 6.15 -45.86 2.38
CA THR A 133 6.79 -47.18 2.71
C THR A 133 7.66 -47.11 3.96
N ASP A 134 8.24 -45.98 4.28
CA ASP A 134 9.04 -45.77 5.49
C ASP A 134 8.35 -44.65 6.30
N GLN A 135 8.02 -44.94 7.55
CA GLN A 135 7.41 -43.93 8.44
C GLN A 135 8.40 -42.82 8.84
N GLU A 136 9.49 -42.70 8.12
CA GLU A 136 10.51 -41.66 8.36
C GLU A 136 10.17 -40.41 7.60
N GLN A 137 10.05 -39.32 8.34
CA GLN A 137 9.98 -37.97 7.78
C GLN A 137 11.39 -37.48 7.46
N LEU A 138 11.63 -37.16 6.21
CA LEU A 138 12.90 -36.59 5.77
C LEU A 138 12.76 -35.07 5.70
N GLY A 139 13.47 -34.34 6.54
CA GLY A 139 13.59 -32.89 6.44
C GLY A 139 14.37 -32.52 5.17
N VAL A 140 13.78 -31.72 4.29
CA VAL A 140 14.38 -31.35 3.00
C VAL A 140 15.10 -30.02 3.08
N GLY A 141 14.66 -29.14 3.97
CA GLY A 141 15.32 -27.86 4.18
C GLY A 141 14.44 -26.87 4.93
N THR A 142 15.02 -25.73 5.25
CA THR A 142 14.34 -24.59 5.87
C THR A 142 14.58 -23.33 5.07
N TYR A 143 13.64 -22.41 5.20
CA TYR A 143 13.65 -21.14 4.53
C TYR A 143 13.14 -20.07 5.49
N MET A 144 13.79 -18.91 5.53
CA MET A 144 13.35 -17.78 6.33
C MET A 144 13.55 -16.49 5.57
N GLU A 145 12.51 -15.69 5.50
CA GLU A 145 12.53 -14.33 4.99
C GLU A 145 12.25 -13.33 6.10
N HIS A 146 13.00 -12.24 6.05
CA HIS A 146 12.87 -11.13 6.99
C HIS A 146 12.93 -9.81 6.25
N ALA A 147 11.95 -8.93 6.51
CA ALA A 147 11.99 -7.57 6.03
C ALA A 147 11.54 -6.55 7.08
N ARG A 148 12.16 -5.37 6.98
CA ARG A 148 11.82 -4.18 7.78
C ARG A 148 11.94 -2.95 6.89
N ASN A 149 11.02 -2.83 5.96
CA ASN A 149 11.01 -1.77 4.96
C ASN A 149 10.17 -0.58 5.44
N ARG A 150 10.67 0.62 5.21
CA ARG A 150 9.98 1.86 5.56
C ARG A 150 10.18 2.89 4.47
N LEU A 151 9.08 3.46 4.00
CA LEU A 151 9.05 4.58 3.09
C LEU A 151 8.30 5.74 3.75
N ASN A 152 8.88 6.94 3.68
CA ASN A 152 8.21 8.18 4.04
C ASN A 152 8.31 9.15 2.86
N GLY A 153 7.18 9.48 2.28
CA GLY A 153 7.07 10.42 1.18
C GLY A 153 6.32 11.69 1.58
N GLY A 154 6.73 12.80 1.04
CA GLY A 154 6.05 14.07 1.22
C GLY A 154 6.17 14.94 -0.02
N VAL A 155 5.07 15.61 -0.39
CA VAL A 155 5.00 16.55 -1.51
C VAL A 155 4.23 17.78 -1.07
N VAL A 156 4.79 18.95 -1.33
CA VAL A 156 4.11 20.24 -1.15
C VAL A 156 4.08 20.93 -2.49
N THR A 157 2.92 21.44 -2.89
CA THR A 157 2.75 22.15 -4.16
C THR A 157 2.06 23.49 -3.93
N GLY A 158 2.58 24.54 -4.57
CA GLY A 158 1.96 25.83 -4.69
C GLY A 158 1.69 26.14 -6.16
N SER A 159 0.49 26.59 -6.49
CA SER A 159 0.08 26.91 -7.85
C SER A 159 -0.62 28.24 -7.92
N LEU A 160 -0.24 29.08 -8.87
CA LEU A 160 -0.93 30.31 -9.20
C LEU A 160 -1.51 30.18 -10.60
N ARG A 161 -2.79 30.48 -10.76
CA ARG A 161 -3.53 30.40 -12.01
C ARG A 161 -4.24 31.72 -12.29
N PHE A 162 -4.00 32.27 -13.44
CA PHE A 162 -4.70 33.44 -13.96
C PHE A 162 -5.49 33.08 -15.21
N ARG A 163 -6.72 33.55 -15.29
CA ARG A 163 -7.54 33.46 -16.48
C ARG A 163 -8.20 34.79 -16.74
N THR A 164 -8.19 35.22 -18.01
CA THR A 164 -8.99 36.35 -18.47
C THR A 164 -9.46 36.11 -19.88
N LYS A 165 -10.63 36.69 -20.22
CA LYS A 165 -11.15 36.73 -21.58
C LYS A 165 -11.27 38.18 -22.03
N ILE A 166 -10.65 38.47 -23.15
CA ILE A 166 -10.61 39.78 -23.77
C ILE A 166 -11.19 39.61 -25.20
N THR A 167 -12.41 40.10 -25.42
CA THR A 167 -13.14 39.97 -26.71
C THR A 167 -13.25 38.50 -27.14
N ALA A 168 -12.57 38.09 -28.21
CA ALA A 168 -12.58 36.71 -28.73
C ALA A 168 -11.42 35.82 -28.16
N HIS A 169 -10.51 36.41 -27.38
CA HIS A 169 -9.32 35.72 -26.89
C HIS A 169 -9.44 35.33 -25.41
N THR A 170 -9.09 34.08 -25.09
CA THR A 170 -8.94 33.63 -23.70
C THR A 170 -7.46 33.43 -23.40
N ILE A 171 -6.98 34.13 -22.39
CA ILE A 171 -5.60 34.04 -21.90
C ILE A 171 -5.61 33.22 -20.60
N LEU A 172 -4.77 32.20 -20.56
CA LEU A 172 -4.50 31.38 -19.38
C LEU A 172 -3.02 31.47 -19.08
N ALA A 173 -2.67 31.77 -17.84
CA ALA A 173 -1.29 31.79 -17.36
C ALA A 173 -1.22 31.12 -16.00
N GLY A 174 -0.08 30.53 -15.68
CA GLY A 174 0.10 29.92 -14.37
C GLY A 174 1.55 29.58 -14.10
N ILE A 175 1.82 29.36 -12.83
CA ILE A 175 3.10 28.89 -12.30
C ILE A 175 2.82 27.83 -11.26
N ASP A 176 3.66 26.78 -11.27
CA ASP A 176 3.65 25.70 -10.28
C ASP A 176 5.01 25.61 -9.63
N LEU A 177 5.00 25.50 -8.31
CA LEU A 177 6.16 25.19 -7.49
C LEU A 177 5.88 23.88 -6.75
N ARG A 178 6.82 22.94 -6.81
CA ARG A 178 6.71 21.65 -6.16
C ARG A 178 7.97 21.31 -5.40
N HIS A 179 7.80 20.87 -4.18
CA HIS A 179 8.86 20.32 -3.36
C HIS A 179 8.51 18.91 -2.94
N GLU A 180 9.44 17.98 -3.19
CA GLU A 180 9.28 16.56 -2.88
C GLU A 180 10.39 16.10 -1.96
N LYS A 181 10.04 15.21 -1.05
CA LYS A 181 11.00 14.54 -0.18
C LYS A 181 10.59 13.08 0.00
N VAL A 182 11.49 12.18 -0.36
CA VAL A 182 11.32 10.74 -0.16
C VAL A 182 12.48 10.24 0.70
N LYS A 183 12.15 9.43 1.69
CA LYS A 183 13.10 8.68 2.51
C LYS A 183 12.69 7.23 2.53
N GLU A 184 13.58 6.39 2.09
CA GLU A 184 13.43 4.95 2.07
C GLU A 184 14.51 4.30 2.94
N ASN A 185 14.12 3.22 3.62
CA ASN A 185 15.02 2.35 4.35
C ASN A 185 14.52 0.93 4.16
N ALA A 186 15.25 0.17 3.35
CA ALA A 186 14.99 -1.24 3.11
C ALA A 186 16.02 -2.07 3.87
N ARG A 187 15.56 -3.09 4.59
CA ARG A 187 16.35 -4.08 5.29
C ARG A 187 15.72 -5.43 5.09
N GLU A 188 16.29 -6.20 4.20
CA GLU A 188 15.81 -7.51 3.83
C GLU A 188 16.96 -8.51 3.92
N TRP A 189 16.66 -9.71 4.35
CA TRP A 189 17.55 -10.83 4.27
C TRP A 189 16.77 -12.14 4.20
N GLU A 190 17.39 -13.12 3.64
CA GLU A 190 16.87 -14.46 3.43
C GLU A 190 17.89 -15.48 3.93
N LEU A 191 17.41 -16.52 4.58
CA LEU A 191 18.18 -17.68 4.98
C LEU A 191 17.55 -18.91 4.36
N ARG A 192 18.37 -19.70 3.64
CA ARG A 192 17.99 -21.02 3.11
C ARG A 192 18.96 -22.06 3.62
N ASP A 193 18.42 -23.16 4.12
CA ASP A 193 19.16 -24.36 4.45
C ASP A 193 18.60 -25.54 3.67
N SER A 194 19.45 -26.29 3.02
CA SER A 194 19.10 -27.36 2.08
C SER A 194 19.75 -28.71 2.46
N MET A 195 19.89 -28.99 3.74
CA MET A 195 20.49 -30.25 4.22
C MET A 195 21.82 -30.63 3.57
N GLY A 196 22.70 -29.66 3.29
CA GLY A 196 24.01 -29.89 2.69
C GLY A 196 24.02 -29.93 1.16
N TYR A 197 22.88 -29.72 0.47
CA TYR A 197 22.90 -29.44 -0.96
C TYR A 197 23.39 -28.02 -1.20
N SER A 198 24.19 -27.82 -2.24
CA SER A 198 24.63 -26.48 -2.62
C SER A 198 23.41 -25.69 -3.12
N LEU A 199 23.20 -24.51 -2.54
CA LEU A 199 22.22 -23.56 -3.07
C LEU A 199 22.72 -22.94 -4.38
N PRO A 200 21.84 -22.69 -5.35
CA PRO A 200 22.21 -21.87 -6.49
C PRO A 200 22.72 -20.52 -5.96
N TYR A 201 23.89 -20.12 -6.43
CA TYR A 201 24.38 -18.77 -6.15
C TYR A 201 23.58 -17.80 -7.02
N ASP A 202 22.84 -16.93 -6.35
CA ASP A 202 22.18 -15.82 -7.00
C ASP A 202 23.05 -14.56 -6.77
N PRO A 203 23.71 -14.01 -7.80
CA PRO A 203 24.68 -12.93 -7.68
C PRO A 203 24.04 -11.55 -7.42
#